data_c65c83e751062b0a42de8bcf317aa28a
#
_entry.id   c65c83e751062b0a42de8bcf317aa28a
#
_cell.length_a   1.000
_cell.length_b   1.000
_cell.length_c   1.000
_cell.angle_alpha   90.00
_cell.angle_beta   90.00
_cell.angle_gamma   90.00
#
_symmetry.space_group_name_H-M   'P 1'
#
loop_
_entity.id
_entity.type
_entity.pdbx_description
1 polymer ?
#
loop_
_entity_poly.entity_id
_entity_poly.type
_entity_poly.pdbx_seq_one_letter_code
_entity_poly.pdbx_strand_id
1 'polypeptide(L)'
;MGYSCILFGEALRATSGPSAVYYSLERNPEFAAVILSLVDLAGLSSTVKVVVGSSDESLHRLHTSRTLEKIDLMFLDHYKPAYTTDLKLCEELGAITVGSVLAADNVIKPGNPPYLEYVRSSVGEKKKRAEGEGKEEGRVKGIPDKNVKMYEKRFGEARFSQSKGRPGLVYESRLVESYEPTGVPASSLYLLACECTDWRQDGIEITRCVGEEK
;
A
#
# COMPACT_ATOMS: atom_id res chain seq x y z
N MET A 1 -5.54 -8.12 12.11
CA MET A 1 -5.01 -9.01 11.06
C MET A 1 -6.17 -9.64 10.31
N GLY A 2 -6.08 -9.79 8.99
CA GLY A 2 -7.07 -10.49 8.16
C GLY A 2 -8.37 -9.73 7.83
N TYR A 3 -8.66 -8.62 8.47
CA TYR A 3 -9.88 -7.84 8.20
C TYR A 3 -9.96 -7.39 6.74
N SER A 4 -8.92 -6.73 6.23
CA SER A 4 -8.84 -6.28 4.83
C SER A 4 -8.92 -7.45 3.85
N CYS A 5 -8.34 -8.61 4.21
CA CYS A 5 -8.38 -9.81 3.37
C CYS A 5 -9.81 -10.33 3.20
N ILE A 6 -10.60 -10.35 4.27
CA ILE A 6 -12.00 -10.78 4.23
C ILE A 6 -12.84 -9.73 3.48
N LEU A 7 -12.67 -8.45 3.80
CA LEU A 7 -13.44 -7.37 3.20
C LEU A 7 -13.24 -7.31 1.67
N PHE A 8 -12.00 -7.24 1.23
CA PHE A 8 -11.67 -7.17 -0.20
C PHE A 8 -11.91 -8.50 -0.92
N GLY A 9 -11.63 -9.63 -0.26
CA GLY A 9 -11.92 -10.94 -0.81
C GLY A 9 -13.41 -11.15 -1.09
N GLU A 10 -14.27 -10.77 -0.16
CA GLU A 10 -15.72 -10.86 -0.34
C GLU A 10 -16.23 -9.88 -1.40
N ALA A 11 -15.77 -8.64 -1.37
CA ALA A 11 -16.12 -7.66 -2.39
C ALA A 11 -15.71 -8.13 -3.79
N LEU A 12 -14.51 -8.69 -3.93
CA LEU A 12 -13.99 -9.21 -5.19
C LEU A 12 -14.82 -10.41 -5.67
N ARG A 13 -15.12 -11.36 -4.79
CA ARG A 13 -15.97 -12.52 -5.08
C ARG A 13 -17.36 -12.10 -5.57
N ALA A 14 -17.94 -11.08 -4.93
CA ALA A 14 -19.29 -10.60 -5.25
C ALA A 14 -19.35 -9.83 -6.58
N THR A 15 -18.26 -9.16 -6.98
CA THR A 15 -18.27 -8.23 -8.13
C THR A 15 -17.59 -8.77 -9.39
N SER A 16 -16.56 -9.60 -9.25
CA SER A 16 -15.66 -9.96 -10.35
C SER A 16 -15.71 -11.45 -10.72
N GLY A 17 -16.49 -12.24 -10.00
CA GLY A 17 -16.67 -13.66 -10.26
C GLY A 17 -15.47 -14.54 -9.83
N PRO A 18 -15.50 -15.85 -10.16
CA PRO A 18 -14.63 -16.87 -9.57
C PRO A 18 -13.17 -16.83 -10.08
N SER A 19 -12.89 -16.14 -11.18
CA SER A 19 -11.53 -16.02 -11.74
C SER A 19 -10.70 -14.91 -11.12
N ALA A 20 -11.33 -13.99 -10.38
CA ALA A 20 -10.63 -12.89 -9.74
C ALA A 20 -9.91 -13.38 -8.47
N VAL A 21 -8.67 -12.94 -8.30
CA VAL A 21 -7.80 -13.35 -7.18
C VAL A 21 -7.30 -12.13 -6.44
N TYR A 22 -7.35 -12.20 -5.11
CA TYR A 22 -6.75 -11.24 -4.21
C TYR A 22 -5.49 -11.84 -3.57
N TYR A 23 -4.34 -11.23 -3.81
CA TYR A 23 -3.07 -11.61 -3.18
C TYR A 23 -2.84 -10.76 -1.94
N SER A 24 -2.78 -11.40 -0.77
CA SER A 24 -2.38 -10.76 0.48
C SER A 24 -0.91 -11.10 0.76
N LEU A 25 -0.06 -10.08 0.73
CA LEU A 25 1.37 -10.23 1.01
C LEU A 25 1.60 -10.00 2.50
N GLU A 26 2.07 -11.03 3.21
CA GLU A 26 2.31 -10.97 4.65
C GLU A 26 3.73 -11.45 4.97
N ARG A 27 4.53 -10.59 5.60
CA ARG A 27 5.92 -10.88 5.92
C ARG A 27 6.05 -11.88 7.08
N ASN A 28 5.16 -11.81 8.07
CA ASN A 28 5.23 -12.66 9.24
C ASN A 28 4.46 -13.97 9.01
N PRO A 29 5.13 -15.15 9.06
CA PRO A 29 4.48 -16.43 8.81
C PRO A 29 3.41 -16.78 9.85
N GLU A 30 3.54 -16.32 11.11
CA GLU A 30 2.53 -16.56 12.12
C GLU A 30 1.25 -15.77 11.83
N PHE A 31 1.40 -14.51 11.38
CA PHE A 31 0.28 -13.69 10.97
C PHE A 31 -0.37 -14.23 9.71
N ALA A 32 0.42 -14.71 8.76
CA ALA A 32 -0.08 -15.36 7.56
C ALA A 32 -0.91 -16.60 7.90
N ALA A 33 -0.49 -17.42 8.87
CA ALA A 33 -1.25 -18.58 9.33
C ALA A 33 -2.62 -18.19 9.92
N VAL A 34 -2.66 -17.11 10.72
CA VAL A 34 -3.93 -16.57 11.26
C VAL A 34 -4.82 -16.07 10.12
N ILE A 35 -4.28 -15.32 9.16
CA ILE A 35 -5.03 -14.82 8.00
C ILE A 35 -5.59 -15.97 7.19
N LEU A 36 -4.81 -17.00 6.91
CA LEU A 36 -5.26 -18.20 6.20
C LEU A 36 -6.43 -18.88 6.90
N SER A 37 -6.36 -19.03 8.22
CA SER A 37 -7.43 -19.62 9.01
C SER A 37 -8.73 -18.79 8.97
N LEU A 38 -8.61 -17.46 9.03
CA LEU A 38 -9.76 -16.55 8.93
C LEU A 38 -10.38 -16.54 7.52
N VAL A 39 -9.55 -16.58 6.48
CA VAL A 39 -9.96 -16.66 5.08
C VAL A 39 -10.70 -17.96 4.82
N ASP A 40 -10.21 -19.08 5.37
CA ASP A 40 -10.86 -20.39 5.25
C ASP A 40 -12.20 -20.41 5.97
N LEU A 41 -12.26 -19.91 7.20
CA LEU A 41 -13.50 -19.78 7.97
C LEU A 41 -14.56 -18.93 7.25
N ALA A 42 -14.11 -17.89 6.53
CA ALA A 42 -14.98 -17.03 5.73
C ALA A 42 -15.39 -17.64 4.37
N GLY A 43 -14.86 -18.83 4.02
CA GLY A 43 -15.13 -19.47 2.73
C GLY A 43 -14.51 -18.76 1.54
N LEU A 44 -13.40 -18.04 1.74
CA LEU A 44 -12.73 -17.21 0.73
C LEU A 44 -11.43 -17.80 0.20
N SER A 45 -11.07 -19.05 0.55
CA SER A 45 -9.79 -19.69 0.18
C SER A 45 -9.59 -19.83 -1.33
N SER A 46 -10.66 -19.85 -2.12
CA SER A 46 -10.58 -19.84 -3.59
C SER A 46 -10.17 -18.47 -4.13
N THR A 47 -10.61 -17.37 -3.50
CA THR A 47 -10.45 -15.99 -3.95
C THR A 47 -9.20 -15.32 -3.36
N VAL A 48 -8.91 -15.56 -2.07
CA VAL A 48 -7.80 -14.93 -1.36
C VAL A 48 -6.60 -15.88 -1.28
N LYS A 49 -5.45 -15.42 -1.73
CA LYS A 49 -4.17 -16.15 -1.67
C LYS A 49 -3.18 -15.37 -0.79
N VAL A 50 -2.80 -15.96 0.34
CA VAL A 50 -1.81 -15.38 1.24
C VAL A 50 -0.42 -15.80 0.79
N VAL A 51 0.45 -14.83 0.56
CA VAL A 51 1.84 -15.04 0.12
C VAL A 51 2.78 -14.58 1.22
N VAL A 52 3.55 -15.52 1.76
CA VAL A 52 4.51 -15.23 2.84
C VAL A 52 5.83 -14.72 2.26
N GLY A 53 6.29 -13.60 2.78
CA GLY A 53 7.55 -12.95 2.40
C GLY A 53 7.45 -11.43 2.44
N SER A 54 8.57 -10.75 2.19
CA SER A 54 8.56 -9.30 1.97
C SER A 54 7.74 -8.95 0.73
N SER A 55 7.24 -7.71 0.66
CA SER A 55 6.42 -7.26 -0.47
C SER A 55 7.17 -7.33 -1.78
N ASP A 56 8.40 -6.82 -1.82
CA ASP A 56 9.25 -6.79 -3.00
C ASP A 56 9.60 -8.20 -3.53
N GLU A 57 10.05 -9.12 -2.66
CA GLU A 57 10.34 -10.52 -3.04
C GLU A 57 9.08 -11.25 -3.52
N SER A 58 7.95 -11.01 -2.86
CA SER A 58 6.68 -11.62 -3.20
C SER A 58 6.16 -11.13 -4.55
N LEU A 59 6.25 -9.84 -4.83
CA LEU A 59 5.89 -9.24 -6.12
C LEU A 59 6.76 -9.79 -7.25
N HIS A 60 8.08 -9.85 -7.06
CA HIS A 60 8.99 -10.46 -8.03
C HIS A 60 8.64 -11.93 -8.31
N ARG A 61 8.40 -12.70 -7.26
CA ARG A 61 8.06 -14.13 -7.39
C ARG A 61 6.75 -14.34 -8.15
N LEU A 62 5.71 -13.58 -7.80
CA LEU A 62 4.40 -13.65 -8.45
C LEU A 62 4.48 -13.24 -9.94
N HIS A 63 5.26 -12.20 -10.24
CA HIS A 63 5.46 -11.75 -11.62
C HIS A 63 6.29 -12.75 -12.42
N THR A 64 7.41 -13.25 -11.89
CA THR A 64 8.29 -14.21 -12.57
C THR A 64 7.55 -15.53 -12.87
N SER A 65 6.67 -15.97 -11.97
CA SER A 65 5.82 -17.15 -12.19
C SER A 65 4.62 -16.88 -13.12
N ARG A 66 4.49 -15.67 -13.66
CA ARG A 66 3.33 -15.21 -14.47
C ARG A 66 1.98 -15.39 -13.76
N THR A 67 2.01 -15.43 -12.44
CA THR A 67 0.81 -15.51 -11.62
C THR A 67 0.17 -14.13 -11.43
N LEU A 68 0.99 -13.07 -11.48
CA LEU A 68 0.57 -11.68 -11.42
C LEU A 68 1.14 -10.92 -12.62
N GLU A 69 0.32 -10.65 -13.62
CA GLU A 69 0.70 -9.87 -14.80
C GLU A 69 0.21 -8.43 -14.73
N LYS A 70 -0.94 -8.22 -14.10
CA LYS A 70 -1.58 -6.91 -13.97
C LYS A 70 -2.20 -6.75 -12.57
N ILE A 71 -2.15 -5.53 -12.08
CA ILE A 71 -2.80 -5.12 -10.84
C ILE A 71 -3.94 -4.17 -11.17
N ASP A 72 -5.18 -4.59 -10.91
CA ASP A 72 -6.36 -3.74 -11.05
C ASP A 72 -6.56 -2.84 -9.84
N LEU A 73 -6.33 -3.40 -8.62
CA LEU A 73 -6.36 -2.67 -7.35
C LEU A 73 -5.16 -3.06 -6.49
N MET A 74 -4.39 -2.07 -6.03
CA MET A 74 -3.29 -2.23 -5.07
C MET A 74 -3.64 -1.48 -3.78
N PHE A 75 -3.83 -2.23 -2.68
CA PHE A 75 -4.03 -1.65 -1.36
C PHE A 75 -2.72 -1.63 -0.58
N LEU A 76 -2.28 -0.45 -0.20
CA LEU A 76 -1.03 -0.19 0.52
C LEU A 76 -1.35 0.13 1.97
N ASP A 77 -1.13 -0.83 2.86
CA ASP A 77 -1.32 -0.70 4.32
C ASP A 77 -0.23 -1.45 5.10
N HIS A 78 0.96 -1.51 4.53
CA HIS A 78 2.11 -2.17 5.11
C HIS A 78 3.12 -1.16 5.65
N TYR A 79 4.41 -1.46 5.59
CA TYR A 79 5.50 -0.59 6.04
C TYR A 79 5.56 0.70 5.20
N LYS A 80 5.23 1.83 5.78
CA LYS A 80 5.06 3.12 5.07
C LYS A 80 6.24 3.51 4.16
N PRO A 81 7.53 3.33 4.59
CA PRO A 81 8.66 3.62 3.70
C PRO A 81 8.70 2.79 2.42
N ALA A 82 8.09 1.60 2.41
CA ALA A 82 8.08 0.71 1.24
C ALA A 82 7.02 1.08 0.18
N TYR A 83 6.03 1.93 0.49
CA TYR A 83 4.95 2.24 -0.44
C TYR A 83 5.44 2.71 -1.80
N THR A 84 6.36 3.69 -1.82
CA THR A 84 6.88 4.25 -3.06
C THR A 84 7.76 3.26 -3.81
N THR A 85 8.61 2.52 -3.10
CA THR A 85 9.52 1.55 -3.71
C THR A 85 8.80 0.35 -4.28
N ASP A 86 7.76 -0.14 -3.59
CA ASP A 86 6.94 -1.24 -4.07
C ASP A 86 6.05 -0.83 -5.25
N LEU A 87 5.53 0.40 -5.24
CA LEU A 87 4.83 0.95 -6.39
C LEU A 87 5.76 1.03 -7.61
N LYS A 88 6.95 1.62 -7.45
CA LYS A 88 7.95 1.71 -8.52
C LYS A 88 8.35 0.33 -9.06
N LEU A 89 8.48 -0.66 -8.18
CA LEU A 89 8.72 -2.04 -8.58
C LEU A 89 7.58 -2.58 -9.46
N CYS A 90 6.34 -2.42 -9.04
CA CYS A 90 5.18 -2.85 -9.82
C CYS A 90 5.07 -2.13 -11.17
N GLU A 91 5.49 -0.86 -11.25
CA GLU A 91 5.58 -0.10 -12.49
C GLU A 91 6.65 -0.68 -13.44
N GLU A 92 7.86 -0.98 -12.95
CA GLU A 92 8.94 -1.60 -13.75
C GLU A 92 8.58 -2.99 -14.25
N LEU A 93 7.89 -3.77 -13.42
CA LEU A 93 7.36 -5.08 -13.80
C LEU A 93 6.22 -4.98 -14.83
N GLY A 94 5.74 -3.78 -15.14
CA GLY A 94 4.62 -3.57 -16.05
C GLY A 94 3.26 -3.97 -15.47
N ALA A 95 3.21 -4.25 -14.17
CA ALA A 95 1.98 -4.65 -13.51
C ALA A 95 0.99 -3.48 -13.28
N ILE A 96 1.48 -2.25 -13.21
CA ILE A 96 0.66 -1.04 -13.18
C ILE A 96 0.43 -0.56 -14.61
N THR A 97 -0.84 -0.45 -15.00
CA THR A 97 -1.28 -0.05 -16.35
C THR A 97 -2.40 0.97 -16.25
N VAL A 98 -2.75 1.57 -17.39
CA VAL A 98 -3.91 2.46 -17.46
C VAL A 98 -5.17 1.74 -16.94
N GLY A 99 -5.85 2.35 -16.01
CA GLY A 99 -6.99 1.79 -15.30
C GLY A 99 -6.67 1.20 -13.92
N SER A 100 -5.41 0.89 -13.61
CA SER A 100 -4.99 0.43 -12.27
C SER A 100 -5.33 1.49 -11.22
N VAL A 101 -5.83 1.04 -10.08
CA VAL A 101 -6.18 1.89 -8.92
C VAL A 101 -5.28 1.53 -7.74
N LEU A 102 -4.76 2.53 -7.08
CA LEU A 102 -3.96 2.41 -5.87
C LEU A 102 -4.75 3.02 -4.72
N ALA A 103 -4.77 2.36 -3.57
CA ALA A 103 -5.36 2.89 -2.34
C ALA A 103 -4.31 2.79 -1.24
N ALA A 104 -3.81 3.93 -0.78
CA ALA A 104 -2.77 4.02 0.24
C ALA A 104 -3.35 4.52 1.55
N ASP A 105 -3.29 3.70 2.57
CA ASP A 105 -3.81 4.00 3.90
C ASP A 105 -2.80 4.75 4.77
N ASN A 106 -3.30 5.48 5.76
CA ASN A 106 -2.54 6.25 6.75
C ASN A 106 -1.59 7.30 6.14
N VAL A 107 -2.02 7.97 5.08
CA VAL A 107 -1.20 8.97 4.40
C VAL A 107 -1.15 10.30 5.12
N ILE A 108 -2.07 10.56 6.08
CA ILE A 108 -2.06 11.73 6.97
C ILE A 108 -1.35 11.39 8.26
N LYS A 109 -1.71 10.26 8.91
CA LYS A 109 -1.16 9.85 10.20
C LYS A 109 -0.83 8.34 10.19
N PRO A 110 0.43 7.94 10.35
CA PRO A 110 1.63 8.75 10.61
C PRO A 110 2.09 9.62 9.43
N GLY A 111 1.48 9.47 8.24
CA GLY A 111 1.81 10.19 7.03
C GLY A 111 2.79 9.45 6.12
N ASN A 112 2.69 9.72 4.82
CA ASN A 112 3.62 9.20 3.82
C ASN A 112 3.92 10.25 2.73
N PRO A 113 4.63 11.35 3.09
CA PRO A 113 4.95 12.40 2.14
C PRO A 113 5.64 11.93 0.85
N PRO A 114 6.62 10.99 0.90
CA PRO A 114 7.28 10.52 -0.33
C PRO A 114 6.34 9.85 -1.31
N TYR A 115 5.38 9.05 -0.80
CA TYR A 115 4.38 8.42 -1.65
C TYR A 115 3.44 9.45 -2.27
N LEU A 116 2.91 10.37 -1.45
CA LEU A 116 2.02 11.44 -1.92
C LEU A 116 2.71 12.31 -2.98
N GLU A 117 3.97 12.68 -2.73
CA GLU A 117 4.76 13.46 -3.67
C GLU A 117 4.94 12.71 -4.99
N TYR A 118 5.21 11.41 -4.95
CA TYR A 118 5.41 10.60 -6.16
C TYR A 118 4.13 10.51 -7.01
N VAL A 119 3.01 10.12 -6.40
CA VAL A 119 1.76 9.90 -7.16
C VAL A 119 1.09 11.18 -7.62
N ARG A 120 1.41 12.33 -7.00
CA ARG A 120 0.89 13.65 -7.36
C ARG A 120 1.81 14.43 -8.29
N SER A 121 3.02 13.91 -8.57
CA SER A 121 3.98 14.56 -9.45
C SER A 121 3.62 14.42 -10.91
N SER A 122 3.93 15.45 -11.68
CA SER A 122 3.90 15.38 -13.14
C SER A 122 4.94 14.39 -13.69
N VAL A 123 4.72 13.93 -14.92
CA VAL A 123 5.67 13.05 -15.62
C VAL A 123 7.06 13.69 -15.72
N GLY A 124 7.13 15.01 -16.01
CA GLY A 124 8.40 15.72 -16.10
C GLY A 124 9.18 15.73 -14.78
N GLU A 125 8.51 15.87 -13.64
CA GLU A 125 9.13 15.81 -12.31
C GLU A 125 9.61 14.39 -11.98
N LYS A 126 8.80 13.36 -12.30
CA LYS A 126 9.19 11.97 -12.09
C LYS A 126 10.41 11.58 -12.93
N LYS A 127 10.47 12.00 -14.21
CA LYS A 127 11.62 11.77 -15.10
C LYS A 127 12.89 12.42 -14.55
N LYS A 128 12.83 13.70 -14.13
CA LYS A 128 13.97 14.41 -13.53
C LYS A 128 14.50 13.71 -12.28
N ARG A 129 13.62 13.20 -11.43
CA ARG A 129 14.03 12.44 -10.23
C ARG A 129 14.68 11.11 -10.60
N ALA A 130 14.10 10.36 -11.52
CA ALA A 130 14.64 9.08 -11.98
C ALA A 130 16.06 9.22 -12.59
N GLU A 131 16.37 10.37 -13.20
CA GLU A 131 17.70 10.71 -13.70
C GLU A 131 18.69 11.12 -12.58
N GLY A 132 18.17 11.71 -11.48
CA GLY A 132 18.97 12.21 -10.34
C GLY A 132 19.18 11.20 -9.21
N GLU A 133 18.41 10.15 -9.14
CA GLU A 133 18.41 9.17 -8.02
C GLU A 133 19.67 8.31 -7.89
N GLY A 134 20.71 8.52 -8.71
CA GLY A 134 22.02 7.86 -8.55
C GLY A 134 22.84 8.34 -7.33
N LYS A 135 22.34 9.23 -6.47
CA LYS A 135 23.11 9.86 -5.38
C LYS A 135 22.46 9.88 -3.99
N GLU A 136 21.26 9.42 -3.80
CA GLU A 136 20.62 9.39 -2.46
C GLU A 136 20.34 7.97 -1.99
N GLU A 137 21.38 7.34 -1.45
CA GLU A 137 21.27 6.07 -0.73
C GLU A 137 20.45 6.22 0.57
N GLY A 138 19.42 5.43 0.71
CA GLY A 138 19.07 4.80 1.98
C GLY A 138 18.27 5.57 3.02
N ARG A 139 17.90 6.85 2.82
CA ARG A 139 17.04 7.56 3.77
C ARG A 139 15.70 7.96 3.15
N VAL A 140 14.64 7.44 3.74
CA VAL A 140 13.26 7.82 3.40
C VAL A 140 13.01 9.23 3.95
N LYS A 141 13.27 10.26 3.13
CA LYS A 141 12.97 11.65 3.50
C LYS A 141 11.48 11.80 3.82
N GLY A 142 11.18 12.40 4.97
CA GLY A 142 9.81 12.78 5.34
C GLY A 142 9.05 11.79 6.23
N ILE A 143 9.62 10.62 6.53
CA ILE A 143 9.07 9.74 7.56
C ILE A 143 9.91 9.91 8.84
N PRO A 144 9.29 10.15 10.01
CA PRO A 144 10.02 10.34 11.26
C PRO A 144 10.90 9.12 11.59
N ASP A 145 12.18 9.34 11.90
CA ASP A 145 13.15 8.30 12.27
C ASP A 145 12.64 7.36 13.38
N LYS A 146 11.83 7.89 14.29
CA LYS A 146 11.22 7.10 15.37
C LYS A 146 10.32 5.99 14.80
N ASN A 147 9.58 6.27 13.75
CA ASN A 147 8.69 5.29 13.12
C ASN A 147 9.50 4.24 12.37
N VAL A 148 10.53 4.66 11.64
CA VAL A 148 11.46 3.75 10.95
C VAL A 148 12.12 2.81 11.96
N LYS A 149 12.75 3.34 13.01
CA LYS A 149 13.41 2.54 14.06
C LYS A 149 12.46 1.59 14.80
N MET A 150 11.22 2.00 15.04
CA MET A 150 10.22 1.15 15.69
C MET A 150 9.88 -0.07 14.82
N TYR A 151 9.75 0.12 13.52
CA TYR A 151 9.51 -0.98 12.58
C TYR A 151 10.73 -1.88 12.42
N GLU A 152 11.93 -1.30 12.27
CA GLU A 152 13.19 -2.05 12.16
C GLU A 152 13.45 -2.91 13.39
N LYS A 153 13.18 -2.38 14.59
CA LYS A 153 13.29 -3.14 15.83
C LYS A 153 12.35 -4.34 15.88
N ARG A 154 11.18 -4.22 15.25
CA ARG A 154 10.14 -5.26 15.30
C ARG A 154 10.28 -6.29 14.18
N PHE A 155 10.78 -5.89 13.02
CA PHE A 155 10.77 -6.69 11.79
C PHE A 155 12.13 -6.85 11.12
N GLY A 156 13.22 -6.30 11.72
CA GLY A 156 14.56 -6.27 11.14
C GLY A 156 14.73 -5.15 10.10
N GLU A 157 15.97 -4.95 9.64
CA GLU A 157 16.27 -3.94 8.62
C GLU A 157 15.46 -4.20 7.34
N ALA A 158 14.77 -3.17 6.90
CA ALA A 158 14.02 -3.22 5.65
C ALA A 158 15.00 -3.02 4.48
N ARG A 159 15.03 -3.99 3.58
CA ARG A 159 15.64 -3.80 2.26
C ARG A 159 14.57 -3.23 1.35
N PHE A 160 14.87 -2.14 0.67
CA PHE A 160 13.98 -1.53 -0.30
C PHE A 160 14.41 -1.88 -1.72
N SER A 161 13.46 -2.12 -2.58
CA SER A 161 13.70 -2.20 -4.01
C SER A 161 14.31 -0.87 -4.50
N GLN A 162 15.36 -0.95 -5.32
CA GLN A 162 15.97 0.22 -5.95
C GLN A 162 15.35 0.54 -7.31
N SER A 163 14.11 0.17 -7.50
CA SER A 163 13.36 0.40 -8.74
C SER A 163 13.19 1.88 -9.02
N LYS A 164 13.45 2.27 -10.27
CA LYS A 164 13.24 3.66 -10.74
C LYS A 164 11.78 3.94 -11.07
N GLY A 165 10.99 2.89 -11.28
CA GLY A 165 9.63 2.95 -11.73
C GLY A 165 9.51 3.22 -13.23
N ARG A 166 8.28 3.53 -13.66
CA ARG A 166 7.95 4.00 -15.01
C ARG A 166 7.49 5.46 -14.96
N PRO A 167 8.41 6.43 -15.00
CA PRO A 167 8.08 7.85 -14.80
C PRO A 167 7.09 8.40 -15.81
N GLY A 168 6.89 7.73 -16.95
CA GLY A 168 5.90 8.09 -17.97
C GLY A 168 4.44 7.84 -17.57
N LEU A 169 4.16 7.05 -16.53
CA LEU A 169 2.79 6.82 -16.09
C LEU A 169 2.18 8.10 -15.52
N VAL A 170 0.94 8.38 -15.91
CA VAL A 170 0.17 9.55 -15.46
C VAL A 170 -0.82 9.11 -14.41
N TYR A 171 -0.80 9.78 -13.27
CA TYR A 171 -1.67 9.50 -12.14
C TYR A 171 -2.62 10.66 -11.86
N GLU A 172 -3.87 10.32 -11.52
CA GLU A 172 -4.81 11.21 -10.88
C GLU A 172 -5.05 10.74 -9.46
N SER A 173 -4.82 11.61 -8.49
CA SER A 173 -4.91 11.29 -7.07
C SER A 173 -5.91 12.18 -6.36
N ARG A 174 -6.60 11.60 -5.38
CA ARG A 174 -7.44 12.34 -4.44
C ARG A 174 -7.31 11.76 -3.04
N LEU A 175 -7.27 12.64 -2.06
CA LEU A 175 -7.37 12.27 -0.66
C LEU A 175 -8.84 12.06 -0.28
N VAL A 176 -9.11 10.94 0.36
CA VAL A 176 -10.39 10.65 1.03
C VAL A 176 -10.12 10.68 2.53
N GLU A 177 -10.56 11.75 3.18
CA GLU A 177 -10.41 11.91 4.63
C GLU A 177 -11.34 10.97 5.38
N SER A 178 -10.84 10.40 6.45
CA SER A 178 -11.56 9.46 7.31
C SER A 178 -11.10 9.63 8.75
N TYR A 179 -11.73 8.91 9.65
CA TYR A 179 -11.37 8.90 11.06
C TYR A 179 -10.98 7.47 11.44
N GLU A 180 -9.80 7.29 12.01
CA GLU A 180 -9.45 6.02 12.62
C GLU A 180 -10.41 5.73 13.78
N PRO A 181 -11.00 4.53 13.85
CA PRO A 181 -11.78 4.12 15.00
C PRO A 181 -10.86 3.96 16.21
N THR A 182 -10.79 4.97 17.05
CA THR A 182 -9.92 4.98 18.24
C THR A 182 -10.41 4.09 19.37
N GLY A 183 -11.53 3.39 19.21
CA GLY A 183 -12.19 2.61 20.26
C GLY A 183 -12.84 3.47 21.36
N VAL A 184 -12.78 4.78 21.26
CA VAL A 184 -13.47 5.70 22.18
C VAL A 184 -14.88 5.90 21.65
N PRO A 185 -15.94 5.55 22.42
CA PRO A 185 -17.31 5.75 21.99
C PRO A 185 -17.58 7.21 21.73
N ALA A 186 -18.25 7.52 20.60
CA ALA A 186 -18.66 8.87 20.24
C ALA A 186 -19.61 9.54 21.27
N SER A 187 -20.15 8.77 22.21
CA SER A 187 -21.03 9.20 23.29
C SER A 187 -20.29 9.68 24.55
N SER A 188 -18.96 9.68 24.57
CA SER A 188 -18.21 10.15 25.72
C SER A 188 -18.34 11.67 25.84
N LEU A 189 -18.99 12.14 26.89
CA LEU A 189 -19.10 13.57 27.28
C LEU A 189 -17.74 14.29 27.43
N TYR A 190 -16.63 13.56 27.38
CA TYR A 190 -15.27 14.07 27.31
C TYR A 190 -14.97 14.88 26.05
N LEU A 191 -15.77 14.73 25.01
CA LEU A 191 -15.63 15.43 23.73
C LEU A 191 -15.96 16.93 23.81
N LEU A 192 -16.73 17.36 24.82
CA LEU A 192 -17.13 18.77 24.99
C LEU A 192 -16.17 19.57 25.88
N ALA A 193 -15.27 18.93 26.60
CA ALA A 193 -14.42 19.59 27.60
C ALA A 193 -12.93 19.71 27.21
N CYS A 194 -12.51 19.10 26.11
CA CYS A 194 -11.13 19.18 25.66
C CYS A 194 -11.07 19.92 24.34
N GLU A 195 -10.49 21.12 24.36
CA GLU A 195 -10.09 21.86 23.14
C GLU A 195 -8.99 21.14 22.34
N CYS A 196 -8.62 19.94 22.76
CA CYS A 196 -7.77 19.00 22.04
C CYS A 196 -8.62 18.26 21.01
N THR A 197 -8.96 18.92 19.92
CA THR A 197 -9.54 18.31 18.70
C THR A 197 -8.52 17.41 18.01
N ASP A 198 -7.88 16.52 18.74
CA ASP A 198 -7.06 15.45 18.15
C ASP A 198 -7.95 14.24 17.83
N TRP A 199 -9.04 14.49 17.13
CA TRP A 199 -9.65 13.47 16.30
C TRP A 199 -8.55 13.07 15.32
N ARG A 200 -8.05 11.86 15.47
CA ARG A 200 -7.02 11.37 14.56
C ARG A 200 -7.62 11.26 13.18
N GLN A 201 -7.68 12.40 12.53
CA GLN A 201 -8.00 12.50 11.13
C GLN A 201 -6.93 11.72 10.37
N ASP A 202 -7.35 10.71 9.67
CA ASP A 202 -6.50 9.99 8.75
C ASP A 202 -7.15 9.97 7.38
N GLY A 203 -6.48 9.44 6.40
CA GLY A 203 -7.00 9.42 5.05
C GLY A 203 -6.34 8.36 4.19
N ILE A 204 -7.12 8.00 3.19
CA ILE A 204 -6.69 7.11 2.13
C ILE A 204 -6.46 7.94 0.88
N GLU A 205 -5.26 7.85 0.31
CA GLU A 205 -5.01 8.40 -1.02
C GLU A 205 -5.44 7.40 -2.07
N ILE A 206 -6.44 7.78 -2.85
CA ILE A 206 -6.90 7.01 -3.99
C ILE A 206 -6.27 7.58 -5.26
N THR A 207 -5.48 6.76 -5.92
CA THR A 207 -4.72 7.13 -7.12
C THR A 207 -5.13 6.22 -8.27
N ARG A 208 -5.42 6.79 -9.44
CA ARG A 208 -5.72 6.04 -10.65
C ARG A 208 -4.66 6.32 -11.72
N CYS A 209 -4.16 5.29 -12.34
CA CYS A 209 -3.34 5.41 -13.54
C CYS A 209 -4.26 5.73 -14.73
N VAL A 210 -4.12 6.93 -15.30
CA VAL A 210 -5.02 7.45 -16.34
C VAL A 210 -4.36 7.52 -17.72
N GLY A 211 -3.05 7.37 -17.80
CA GLY A 211 -2.32 7.45 -19.06
C GLY A 211 -0.84 7.11 -18.94
N GLU A 212 -0.15 7.15 -20.05
CA GLU A 212 1.29 7.04 -20.13
C GLU A 212 1.83 7.99 -21.21
N GLU A 213 2.80 8.83 -20.84
CA GLU A 213 3.51 9.74 -21.73
C GLU A 213 4.89 9.17 -22.08
N LYS A 214 5.26 9.23 -23.36
CA LYS A 214 6.55 8.75 -23.87
C LYS A 214 7.72 9.64 -23.49
#